data_292f95c40d3183fe964f7da72e329180
#
_entry.id   292f95c40d3183fe964f7da72e329180
#
_cell.length_a   1.000
_cell.length_b   1.000
_cell.length_c   1.000
_cell.angle_alpha   90.00
_cell.angle_beta   90.00
_cell.angle_gamma   90.00
#
_symmetry.space_group_name_H-M   'P 1'
#
loop_
_entity.id
_entity.type
_entity.pdbx_description
1 polymer ?
#
loop_
_entity_poly.entity_id
_entity_poly.type
_entity_poly.pdbx_seq_one_letter_code
_entity_poly.pdbx_strand_id
1 'polypeptide(L)'
;MCNILAAIKIAKYYELGSSDVIVTVATDGYAMYQSEREKAVTKYFGGSFDAVNAGEVFGEHLLGETTDHMRELTYEDRMRVFNLGYFTWVEQQGVEIDEFRARKSPSFWTEIRDVIPVWDRMIEEFNAATGAIDKL
;
A
#
# COMPACT_ATOMS: atom_id res chain seq x y z
N MET A 1 -0.49 -3.67 -8.51
CA MET A 1 -1.84 -3.66 -9.15
C MET A 1 -2.94 -3.37 -8.14
N CYS A 2 -3.07 -4.09 -7.01
CA CYS A 2 -4.17 -3.87 -6.05
C CYS A 2 -4.36 -2.40 -5.63
N ASN A 3 -3.27 -1.69 -5.35
CA ASN A 3 -3.34 -0.28 -4.94
C ASN A 3 -3.87 0.64 -6.07
N ILE A 4 -3.56 0.32 -7.32
CA ILE A 4 -4.08 1.06 -8.48
C ILE A 4 -5.59 0.82 -8.63
N LEU A 5 -6.03 -0.44 -8.53
CA LEU A 5 -7.46 -0.78 -8.59
C LEU A 5 -8.24 -0.15 -7.43
N ALA A 6 -7.67 -0.17 -6.21
CA ALA A 6 -8.27 0.51 -5.07
C ALA A 6 -8.39 2.02 -5.29
N ALA A 7 -7.38 2.66 -5.88
CA ALA A 7 -7.42 4.09 -6.21
C ALA A 7 -8.51 4.41 -7.25
N ILE A 8 -8.63 3.58 -8.30
CA ILE A 8 -9.69 3.73 -9.32
C ILE A 8 -11.09 3.58 -8.68
N LYS A 9 -11.28 2.57 -7.84
CA LYS A 9 -12.56 2.34 -7.15
C LYS A 9 -12.92 3.50 -6.22
N ILE A 10 -11.97 4.00 -5.43
CA ILE A 10 -12.17 5.15 -4.55
C ILE A 10 -12.50 6.40 -5.36
N ALA A 11 -11.78 6.66 -6.46
CA ALA A 11 -12.05 7.81 -7.32
C ALA A 11 -13.48 7.78 -7.87
N LYS A 12 -13.92 6.62 -8.34
CA LYS A 12 -15.29 6.44 -8.84
C LYS A 12 -16.35 6.52 -7.73
N TYR A 13 -16.07 5.94 -6.57
CA TYR A 13 -17.01 5.90 -5.45
C TYR A 13 -17.29 7.28 -4.85
N TYR A 14 -16.25 8.10 -4.70
CA TYR A 14 -16.38 9.46 -4.19
C TYR A 14 -16.53 10.52 -5.29
N GLU A 15 -16.64 10.10 -6.56
CA GLU A 15 -16.76 10.99 -7.71
C GLU A 15 -15.64 12.06 -7.74
N LEU A 16 -14.41 11.63 -7.44
CA LEU A 16 -13.25 12.52 -7.36
C LEU A 16 -12.94 13.13 -8.73
N GLY A 17 -12.61 14.41 -8.73
CA GLY A 17 -12.30 15.19 -9.92
C GLY A 17 -10.82 15.59 -10.02
N SER A 18 -10.54 16.50 -10.94
CA SER A 18 -9.17 16.94 -11.24
C SER A 18 -8.50 17.75 -10.12
N SER A 19 -9.28 18.22 -9.14
CA SER A 19 -8.77 18.94 -7.95
C SER A 19 -8.47 18.04 -6.76
N ASP A 20 -8.86 16.75 -6.85
CA ASP A 20 -8.66 15.79 -5.78
C ASP A 20 -7.35 15.02 -5.95
N VAL A 21 -6.79 14.58 -4.84
CA VAL A 21 -5.52 13.84 -4.83
C VAL A 21 -5.69 12.53 -4.09
N ILE A 22 -5.26 11.43 -4.73
CA ILE A 22 -5.18 10.12 -4.09
C ILE A 22 -3.71 9.81 -3.85
N VAL A 23 -3.36 9.53 -2.60
CA VAL A 23 -2.02 9.09 -2.22
C VAL A 23 -2.08 7.60 -1.90
N THR A 24 -1.17 6.84 -2.47
CA THR A 24 -1.04 5.41 -2.22
C THR A 24 0.42 4.98 -2.18
N VAL A 25 0.67 3.77 -1.67
CA VAL A 25 2.02 3.23 -1.60
C VAL A 25 2.40 2.59 -2.93
N ALA A 26 3.53 3.01 -3.49
CA ALA A 26 4.15 2.32 -4.63
C ALA A 26 4.80 1.03 -4.12
N THR A 27 4.12 -0.08 -4.35
CA THR A 27 4.65 -1.41 -4.06
C THR A 27 5.50 -1.92 -5.23
N ASP A 28 6.00 -3.17 -5.13
CA ASP A 28 6.87 -3.77 -6.13
C ASP A 28 6.35 -3.59 -7.56
N GLY A 29 7.24 -3.13 -8.41
CA GLY A 29 6.96 -2.90 -9.81
C GLY A 29 7.06 -4.17 -10.67
N TYR A 30 6.78 -4.00 -11.95
CA TYR A 30 6.78 -5.06 -12.96
C TYR A 30 8.07 -5.89 -12.99
N ALA A 31 9.22 -5.30 -12.70
CA ALA A 31 10.51 -5.99 -12.74
C ALA A 31 10.58 -7.23 -11.85
N MET A 32 9.80 -7.27 -10.75
CA MET A 32 9.73 -8.40 -9.83
C MET A 32 8.84 -9.56 -10.33
N TYR A 33 8.08 -9.37 -11.41
CA TYR A 33 7.04 -10.30 -11.85
C TYR A 33 7.26 -10.87 -13.25
N GLN A 34 8.51 -10.93 -13.73
CA GLN A 34 8.83 -11.39 -15.09
C GLN A 34 8.33 -12.82 -15.36
N SER A 35 8.59 -13.74 -14.44
CA SER A 35 8.16 -15.14 -14.58
C SER A 35 6.63 -15.28 -14.59
N GLU A 36 5.92 -14.46 -13.81
CA GLU A 36 4.45 -14.49 -13.79
C GLU A 36 3.86 -13.89 -15.06
N ARG A 37 4.51 -12.86 -15.63
CA ARG A 37 4.12 -12.34 -16.95
C ARG A 37 4.17 -13.42 -18.02
N GLU A 38 5.27 -14.15 -18.11
CA GLU A 38 5.43 -15.21 -19.13
C GLU A 38 4.35 -16.29 -18.99
N LYS A 39 4.05 -16.71 -17.77
CA LYS A 39 2.96 -17.65 -17.48
C LYS A 39 1.60 -17.09 -17.91
N ALA A 40 1.32 -15.83 -17.57
CA ALA A 40 0.07 -15.17 -17.92
C ALA A 40 -0.08 -15.00 -19.44
N VAL A 41 0.97 -14.57 -20.14
CA VAL A 41 0.97 -14.44 -21.60
C VAL A 41 0.71 -15.79 -22.27
N THR A 42 1.36 -16.83 -21.81
CA THR A 42 1.13 -18.18 -22.35
C THR A 42 -0.28 -18.67 -22.07
N LYS A 43 -0.76 -18.49 -20.85
CA LYS A 43 -2.05 -19.04 -20.41
C LYS A 43 -3.26 -18.32 -21.01
N TYR A 44 -3.21 -16.99 -21.06
CA TYR A 44 -4.38 -16.17 -21.40
C TYR A 44 -4.33 -15.56 -22.81
N PHE A 45 -3.13 -15.45 -23.42
CA PHE A 45 -2.94 -14.76 -24.69
C PHE A 45 -2.23 -15.63 -25.74
N GLY A 46 -2.22 -16.95 -25.57
CA GLY A 46 -1.63 -17.87 -26.55
C GLY A 46 -0.14 -17.69 -26.81
N GLY A 47 0.59 -17.11 -25.87
CA GLY A 47 2.04 -16.89 -25.95
C GLY A 47 2.46 -15.56 -26.58
N SER A 48 1.52 -14.71 -27.02
CA SER A 48 1.82 -13.39 -27.58
C SER A 48 0.92 -12.33 -26.96
N PHE A 49 1.49 -11.18 -26.60
CA PHE A 49 0.75 -10.05 -26.02
C PHE A 49 1.02 -8.80 -26.85
N ASP A 50 0.05 -8.39 -27.63
CA ASP A 50 0.12 -7.27 -28.56
C ASP A 50 -0.70 -6.05 -28.09
N ALA A 51 -0.81 -5.05 -28.95
CA ALA A 51 -1.54 -3.81 -28.65
C ALA A 51 -3.06 -4.03 -28.50
N VAL A 52 -3.62 -5.04 -29.19
CA VAL A 52 -5.04 -5.37 -29.09
C VAL A 52 -5.31 -5.98 -27.70
N ASN A 53 -4.52 -6.97 -27.31
CA ASN A 53 -4.61 -7.58 -25.99
C ASN A 53 -4.43 -6.53 -24.86
N ALA A 54 -3.49 -5.59 -25.06
CA ALA A 54 -3.27 -4.50 -24.11
C ALA A 54 -4.49 -3.59 -23.99
N GLY A 55 -5.12 -3.27 -25.10
CA GLY A 55 -6.36 -2.48 -25.16
C GLY A 55 -7.54 -3.18 -24.47
N GLU A 56 -7.70 -4.49 -24.72
CA GLU A 56 -8.73 -5.31 -24.07
C GLU A 56 -8.53 -5.37 -22.55
N VAL A 57 -7.33 -5.69 -22.09
CA VAL A 57 -7.00 -5.74 -20.66
C VAL A 57 -7.19 -4.39 -19.98
N PHE A 58 -6.74 -3.31 -20.62
CA PHE A 58 -6.96 -1.96 -20.10
C PHE A 58 -8.45 -1.62 -20.03
N GLY A 59 -9.18 -1.91 -21.10
CA GLY A 59 -10.62 -1.62 -21.20
C GLY A 59 -11.42 -2.38 -20.13
N GLU A 60 -11.17 -3.68 -19.98
CA GLU A 60 -11.90 -4.52 -19.06
C GLU A 60 -11.51 -4.27 -17.59
N HIS A 61 -10.21 -4.28 -17.29
CA HIS A 61 -9.74 -4.36 -15.90
C HIS A 61 -9.30 -3.02 -15.30
N LEU A 62 -9.18 -1.96 -16.06
CA LEU A 62 -8.84 -0.63 -15.55
C LEU A 62 -9.95 0.38 -15.87
N LEU A 63 -10.27 0.61 -17.14
CA LEU A 63 -11.28 1.58 -17.53
C LEU A 63 -12.69 1.12 -17.10
N GLY A 64 -13.00 -0.16 -17.30
CA GLY A 64 -14.27 -0.78 -16.94
C GLY A 64 -14.42 -1.13 -15.46
N GLU A 65 -13.38 -0.92 -14.64
CA GLU A 65 -13.45 -1.25 -13.21
C GLU A 65 -14.61 -0.52 -12.53
N THR A 66 -15.41 -1.27 -11.77
CA THR A 66 -16.60 -0.78 -11.07
C THR A 66 -16.31 -0.52 -9.59
N THR A 67 -17.32 -0.07 -8.85
CA THR A 67 -17.28 0.06 -7.38
C THR A 67 -17.72 -1.23 -6.67
N ASP A 68 -17.90 -2.34 -7.39
CA ASP A 68 -18.22 -3.62 -6.79
C ASP A 68 -17.14 -4.08 -5.82
N HIS A 69 -17.53 -4.86 -4.81
CA HIS A 69 -16.64 -5.39 -3.78
C HIS A 69 -15.97 -4.30 -2.91
N MET A 70 -16.50 -3.08 -2.90
CA MET A 70 -16.16 -2.05 -1.93
C MET A 70 -17.06 -2.16 -0.69
N ARG A 71 -16.51 -1.79 0.45
CA ARG A 71 -17.26 -1.74 1.70
C ARG A 71 -16.84 -0.53 2.52
N GLU A 72 -17.79 0.32 2.87
CA GLU A 72 -17.60 1.29 3.93
C GLU A 72 -17.60 0.58 5.28
N LEU A 73 -16.55 0.81 6.07
CA LEU A 73 -16.41 0.16 7.35
C LEU A 73 -17.16 0.95 8.43
N THR A 74 -18.09 0.28 9.11
CA THR A 74 -18.64 0.77 10.38
C THR A 74 -17.55 0.85 11.45
N TYR A 75 -17.85 1.44 12.61
CA TYR A 75 -16.94 1.41 13.75
C TYR A 75 -16.57 -0.03 14.14
N GLU A 76 -17.55 -0.92 14.22
CA GLU A 76 -17.32 -2.33 14.58
C GLU A 76 -16.49 -3.06 13.54
N ASP A 77 -16.72 -2.81 12.26
CA ASP A 77 -15.90 -3.39 11.20
C ASP A 77 -14.44 -2.94 11.31
N ARG A 78 -14.20 -1.66 11.56
CA ARG A 78 -12.85 -1.14 11.79
C ARG A 78 -12.18 -1.80 13.00
N MET A 79 -12.92 -2.01 14.08
CA MET A 79 -12.40 -2.71 15.25
C MET A 79 -12.09 -4.18 14.95
N ARG A 80 -12.91 -4.85 14.16
CA ARG A 80 -12.63 -6.23 13.70
C ARG A 80 -11.35 -6.30 12.87
N VAL A 81 -11.19 -5.40 11.90
CA VAL A 81 -9.98 -5.33 11.07
C VAL A 81 -8.76 -5.03 11.93
N PHE A 82 -8.85 -4.07 12.85
CA PHE A 82 -7.77 -3.77 13.79
C PHE A 82 -7.37 -4.99 14.62
N ASN A 83 -8.35 -5.73 15.13
CA ASN A 83 -8.09 -6.89 15.97
C ASN A 83 -7.43 -8.06 15.22
N LEU A 84 -7.50 -8.12 13.89
CA LEU A 84 -6.72 -9.11 13.12
C LEU A 84 -5.21 -8.96 13.34
N GLY A 85 -4.75 -7.76 13.64
CA GLY A 85 -3.35 -7.50 13.97
C GLY A 85 -2.90 -8.08 15.33
N TYR A 86 -3.83 -8.44 16.22
CA TYR A 86 -3.50 -8.98 17.54
C TYR A 86 -2.58 -10.21 17.47
N PHE A 87 -2.94 -11.18 16.65
CA PHE A 87 -2.15 -12.42 16.54
C PHE A 87 -0.74 -12.14 16.03
N THR A 88 -0.58 -11.28 15.05
CA THR A 88 0.74 -10.93 14.51
C THR A 88 1.56 -10.13 15.51
N TRP A 89 1.00 -9.08 16.06
CA TRP A 89 1.77 -8.14 16.87
C TRP A 89 1.96 -8.60 18.30
N VAL A 90 0.90 -9.10 18.95
CA VAL A 90 0.97 -9.51 20.35
C VAL A 90 1.47 -10.95 20.47
N GLU A 91 0.79 -11.89 19.81
CA GLU A 91 1.09 -13.33 19.98
C GLU A 91 2.42 -13.74 19.32
N GLN A 92 2.69 -13.27 18.12
CA GLN A 92 3.86 -13.68 17.35
C GLN A 92 5.08 -12.79 17.58
N GLN A 93 4.89 -11.48 17.71
CA GLN A 93 5.98 -10.50 17.85
C GLN A 93 6.24 -10.07 19.30
N GLY A 94 5.37 -10.43 20.23
CA GLY A 94 5.55 -10.13 21.66
C GLY A 94 5.35 -8.66 22.01
N VAL A 95 4.59 -7.91 21.20
CA VAL A 95 4.24 -6.52 21.52
C VAL A 95 3.25 -6.51 22.68
N GLU A 96 3.49 -5.66 23.67
CA GLU A 96 2.60 -5.51 24.81
C GLU A 96 1.20 -5.08 24.40
N ILE A 97 0.17 -5.64 25.05
CA ILE A 97 -1.23 -5.43 24.66
C ILE A 97 -1.64 -3.96 24.71
N ASP A 98 -1.11 -3.19 25.66
CA ASP A 98 -1.44 -1.78 25.79
C ASP A 98 -0.76 -0.94 24.69
N GLU A 99 0.44 -1.30 24.28
CA GLU A 99 1.13 -0.72 23.12
C GLU A 99 0.38 -1.04 21.83
N PHE A 100 -0.09 -2.26 21.66
CA PHE A 100 -0.94 -2.62 20.53
C PHE A 100 -2.22 -1.79 20.50
N ARG A 101 -2.90 -1.63 21.65
CA ARG A 101 -4.13 -0.85 21.79
C ARG A 101 -3.94 0.64 21.54
N ALA A 102 -2.78 1.20 21.92
CA ALA A 102 -2.47 2.61 21.71
C ALA A 102 -2.62 3.05 20.25
N ARG A 103 -2.36 2.14 19.30
CA ARG A 103 -2.52 2.38 17.85
C ARG A 103 -3.94 2.72 17.39
N LYS A 104 -4.96 2.54 18.26
CA LYS A 104 -6.33 3.00 17.99
C LYS A 104 -6.48 4.50 18.12
N SER A 105 -5.58 5.14 18.89
CA SER A 105 -5.64 6.58 19.13
C SER A 105 -5.00 7.36 17.98
N PRO A 106 -5.65 8.42 17.47
CA PRO A 106 -5.01 9.34 16.54
C PRO A 106 -3.72 9.97 17.08
N SER A 107 -3.63 10.18 18.41
CA SER A 107 -2.44 10.76 19.05
C SER A 107 -1.20 9.90 18.86
N PHE A 108 -1.32 8.58 18.90
CA PHE A 108 -0.23 7.65 18.62
C PHE A 108 0.45 7.95 17.27
N TRP A 109 -0.35 8.15 16.23
CA TRP A 109 0.15 8.43 14.88
C TRP A 109 0.75 9.84 14.74
N THR A 110 0.18 10.80 15.47
CA THR A 110 0.74 12.16 15.54
C THR A 110 2.10 12.15 16.23
N GLU A 111 2.21 11.45 17.36
CA GLU A 111 3.46 11.33 18.13
C GLU A 111 4.57 10.63 17.34
N ILE A 112 4.25 9.61 16.53
CA ILE A 112 5.23 8.99 15.60
C ILE A 112 5.81 10.03 14.64
N ARG A 113 4.95 10.90 14.08
CA ARG A 113 5.41 11.97 13.19
C ARG A 113 6.34 12.94 13.90
N ASP A 114 6.07 13.23 15.17
CA ASP A 114 6.87 14.15 15.98
C ASP A 114 8.27 13.60 16.33
N VAL A 115 8.50 12.29 16.09
CA VAL A 115 9.84 11.68 16.23
C VAL A 115 10.74 11.95 15.01
N ILE A 116 10.21 12.38 13.87
CA ILE A 116 10.98 12.61 12.63
C ILE A 116 12.20 13.51 12.86
N PRO A 117 12.10 14.68 13.54
CA PRO A 117 13.28 15.53 13.78
C PRO A 117 14.35 14.87 14.66
N VAL A 118 13.96 13.89 15.48
CA VAL A 118 14.90 13.11 16.28
C VAL A 118 15.66 12.13 15.39
N TRP A 119 14.97 11.46 14.48
CA TRP A 119 15.59 10.55 13.52
C TRP A 119 16.52 11.27 12.57
N ASP A 120 16.14 12.43 12.06
CA ASP A 120 17.01 13.24 11.20
C ASP A 120 18.35 13.54 11.89
N ARG A 121 18.29 13.99 13.14
CA ARG A 121 19.50 14.24 13.94
C ARG A 121 20.34 12.97 14.18
N MET A 122 19.67 11.83 14.49
CA MET A 122 20.37 10.55 14.65
C MET A 122 21.07 10.11 13.36
N ILE A 123 20.44 10.34 12.20
CA ILE A 123 21.04 10.05 10.89
C ILE A 123 22.26 10.95 10.64
N GLU A 124 22.17 12.23 10.94
CA GLU A 124 23.28 13.16 10.81
C GLU A 124 24.48 12.78 11.71
N GLU A 125 24.19 12.45 12.98
CA GLU A 125 25.19 11.98 13.94
C GLU A 125 25.86 10.68 13.47
N PHE A 126 25.07 9.72 12.99
CA PHE A 126 25.58 8.46 12.44
C PHE A 126 26.46 8.68 11.21
N ASN A 127 26.02 9.51 10.28
CA ASN A 127 26.78 9.83 9.08
C ASN A 127 28.12 10.52 9.41
N ALA A 128 28.10 11.45 10.35
CA ALA A 128 29.30 12.12 10.82
C ALA A 128 30.27 11.15 11.51
N ALA A 129 29.75 10.22 12.33
CA ALA A 129 30.59 9.26 13.06
C ALA A 129 31.19 8.18 12.14
N THR A 130 30.50 7.79 11.07
CA THR A 130 30.91 6.68 10.18
C THR A 130 31.60 7.14 8.89
N GLY A 131 31.44 8.40 8.50
CA GLY A 131 31.85 8.91 7.18
C GLY A 131 31.11 8.19 6.04
N ALA A 132 29.87 7.76 6.27
CA ALA A 132 29.11 6.97 5.30
C ALA A 132 28.85 7.76 4.00
N ILE A 133 28.55 9.05 4.12
CA ILE A 133 28.28 9.92 2.96
C ILE A 133 29.54 10.12 2.10
N ASP A 134 30.72 10.19 2.72
CA ASP A 134 31.98 10.41 2.01
C ASP A 134 32.43 9.18 1.19
N LYS A 135 31.72 8.04 1.35
CA LYS A 135 31.99 6.77 0.68
C LYS A 135 31.02 6.47 -0.49
N LEU A 136 30.02 7.35 -0.68
CA LEU A 136 29.08 7.28 -1.78
C LEU A 136 29.55 8.10 -2.97
#